data_daf222720985d60804519a069140d733
#
_entry.id   daf222720985d60804519a069140d733
#
_cell.length_a   1.000
_cell.length_b   1.000
_cell.length_c   1.000
_cell.angle_alpha   90.00
_cell.angle_beta   90.00
_cell.angle_gamma   90.00
#
_symmetry.space_group_name_H-M   'P 1'
#
loop_
_entity.id
_entity.type
_entity.pdbx_description
1 polymer ?
#
loop_
_entity_poly.entity_id
_entity_poly.type
_entity_poly.pdbx_seq_one_letter_code
_entity_poly.pdbx_strand_id
1 'polypeptide(L)'
;MGVFAHPDDESLLAGGVLAQHAAAEARTAVVTTTWAADSPRAAHLADALDKLGAGKPRMLGYADARNPSSAPGRPRLIDAPLDETVARLVHHLRSFRPDIVTTHDVLGQMTGHPDHRRTHQITLLACEAAGLPHLYPEAGDPWQPQALYAATHPDSGVGELAPLLTDVGKSVLCIPDEYVTTVVDVTQWVAVKWRAILAHQGEVARERSLPGILARLPAETRHKIIRTEYFTRLTPGPVPGDPHRLTT
;
A
#
# COMPACT_ATOMS: atom_id res chain seq x y z
N MET A 1 -2.08 -9.59 -1.03
CA MET A 1 -1.02 -8.97 -0.18
C MET A 1 -0.92 -7.49 -0.50
N GLY A 2 -0.94 -6.62 0.51
CA GLY A 2 -0.61 -5.20 0.37
C GLY A 2 0.89 -4.95 0.56
N VAL A 3 1.49 -4.06 -0.22
CA VAL A 3 2.89 -3.61 -0.08
C VAL A 3 2.87 -2.09 -0.04
N PHE A 4 3.09 -1.52 1.14
CA PHE A 4 2.94 -0.09 1.38
C PHE A 4 4.19 0.51 2.05
N ALA A 5 4.32 1.82 2.00
CA ALA A 5 5.49 2.51 2.51
C ALA A 5 5.49 2.59 4.04
N HIS A 6 4.41 3.07 4.62
CA HIS A 6 4.34 3.38 6.05
C HIS A 6 3.23 2.60 6.76
N PRO A 7 3.39 2.34 8.06
CA PRO A 7 2.28 1.87 8.88
C PRO A 7 1.18 2.95 8.96
N ASP A 8 0.07 2.75 8.30
CA ASP A 8 -1.19 3.47 8.13
C ASP A 8 -1.70 3.46 6.68
N ASP A 9 -0.80 3.37 5.70
CA ASP A 9 -1.15 3.36 4.28
C ASP A 9 -2.09 2.19 3.93
N GLU A 10 -1.88 1.01 4.51
CA GLU A 10 -2.70 -0.19 4.27
C GLU A 10 -4.16 0.02 4.66
N SER A 11 -4.38 0.69 5.79
CA SER A 11 -5.72 0.98 6.30
C SER A 11 -6.41 2.07 5.48
N LEU A 12 -5.66 3.06 5.02
CA LEU A 12 -6.16 4.18 4.23
C LEU A 12 -6.51 3.76 2.80
N LEU A 13 -5.62 3.01 2.14
CA LEU A 13 -5.65 2.76 0.70
C LEU A 13 -6.35 1.46 0.31
N ALA A 14 -6.30 0.43 1.17
CA ALA A 14 -6.82 -0.91 0.86
C ALA A 14 -7.49 -1.59 2.07
N GLY A 15 -7.81 -0.84 3.12
CA GLY A 15 -8.36 -1.41 4.35
C GLY A 15 -9.71 -2.11 4.14
N GLY A 16 -10.57 -1.57 3.29
CA GLY A 16 -11.84 -2.18 2.95
C GLY A 16 -11.66 -3.47 2.13
N VAL A 17 -10.79 -3.45 1.12
CA VAL A 17 -10.46 -4.63 0.31
C VAL A 17 -9.80 -5.72 1.17
N LEU A 18 -8.87 -5.37 2.06
CA LEU A 18 -8.26 -6.34 2.97
C LEU A 18 -9.30 -7.01 3.88
N ALA A 19 -10.21 -6.22 4.47
CA ALA A 19 -11.29 -6.75 5.31
C ALA A 19 -12.27 -7.62 4.51
N GLN A 20 -12.63 -7.22 3.29
CA GLN A 20 -13.49 -7.99 2.40
C GLN A 20 -12.89 -9.36 2.07
N HIS A 21 -11.62 -9.41 1.71
CA HIS A 21 -10.94 -10.66 1.40
C HIS A 21 -10.77 -11.55 2.64
N ALA A 22 -10.45 -10.97 3.80
CA ALA A 22 -10.36 -11.71 5.05
C ALA A 22 -11.70 -12.34 5.46
N ALA A 23 -12.82 -11.61 5.29
CA ALA A 23 -14.15 -12.13 5.55
C ALA A 23 -14.58 -13.24 4.58
N ALA A 24 -14.00 -13.27 3.38
CA ALA A 24 -14.15 -14.38 2.43
C ALA A 24 -13.13 -15.51 2.67
N GLU A 25 -12.53 -15.59 3.86
CA GLU A 25 -11.56 -16.59 4.29
C GLU A 25 -10.27 -16.64 3.46
N ALA A 26 -10.01 -15.63 2.64
CA ALA A 26 -8.74 -15.50 1.94
C ALA A 26 -7.62 -15.12 2.91
N ARG A 27 -6.43 -15.71 2.74
CA ARG A 27 -5.24 -15.30 3.47
C ARG A 27 -4.81 -13.91 3.00
N THR A 28 -4.77 -12.94 3.91
CA THR A 28 -4.30 -11.59 3.64
C THR A 28 -3.02 -11.28 4.41
N ALA A 29 -2.18 -10.42 3.86
CA ALA A 29 -0.93 -9.98 4.49
C ALA A 29 -0.58 -8.55 4.04
N VAL A 30 0.20 -7.86 4.86
CA VAL A 30 0.76 -6.54 4.54
C VAL A 30 2.26 -6.55 4.78
N VAL A 31 3.00 -6.03 3.80
CA VAL A 31 4.42 -5.68 3.91
C VAL A 31 4.53 -4.17 3.96
N THR A 32 5.21 -3.64 4.97
CA THR A 32 5.55 -2.22 5.07
C THR A 32 7.05 -2.04 4.82
N THR A 33 7.42 -1.10 3.95
CA THR A 33 8.82 -0.97 3.52
C THR A 33 9.66 -0.17 4.51
N THR A 34 9.06 0.76 5.23
CA THR A 34 9.77 1.60 6.21
C THR A 34 9.37 1.28 7.65
N TRP A 35 10.04 1.91 8.60
CA TRP A 35 9.92 1.80 10.04
C TRP A 35 10.49 0.49 10.61
N ALA A 36 11.13 0.62 11.76
CA ALA A 36 11.67 -0.53 12.50
C ALA A 36 10.54 -1.40 13.07
N ALA A 37 10.76 -2.72 13.08
CA ALA A 37 9.76 -3.69 13.56
C ALA A 37 9.44 -3.58 15.07
N ASP A 38 10.32 -2.97 15.83
CA ASP A 38 10.15 -2.69 17.28
C ASP A 38 9.63 -1.27 17.55
N SER A 39 9.31 -0.50 16.51
CA SER A 39 8.79 0.86 16.65
C SER A 39 7.34 0.89 17.16
N PRO A 40 6.91 1.98 17.85
CA PRO A 40 5.50 2.14 18.20
C PRO A 40 4.55 2.06 17.00
N ARG A 41 4.97 2.53 15.83
CA ARG A 41 4.14 2.43 14.62
C ARG A 41 3.98 0.99 14.12
N ALA A 42 4.97 0.12 14.32
CA ALA A 42 4.82 -1.30 14.02
C ALA A 42 3.79 -1.99 14.94
N ALA A 43 3.73 -1.58 16.21
CA ALA A 43 2.69 -2.05 17.13
C ALA A 43 1.29 -1.57 16.72
N HIS A 44 1.15 -0.30 16.30
CA HIS A 44 -0.11 0.21 15.75
C HIS A 44 -0.53 -0.52 14.46
N LEU A 45 0.43 -0.86 13.60
CA LEU A 45 0.17 -1.67 12.40
C LEU A 45 -0.36 -3.05 12.78
N ALA A 46 0.23 -3.70 13.80
CA ALA A 46 -0.23 -5.01 14.25
C ALA A 46 -1.69 -4.96 14.74
N ASP A 47 -2.06 -3.91 15.51
CA ASP A 47 -3.43 -3.69 15.97
C ASP A 47 -4.39 -3.39 14.79
N ALA A 48 -3.96 -2.60 13.81
CA ALA A 48 -4.76 -2.33 12.60
C ALA A 48 -5.01 -3.60 11.78
N LEU A 49 -3.98 -4.42 11.57
CA LEU A 49 -4.10 -5.68 10.82
C LEU A 49 -4.98 -6.70 11.54
N ASP A 50 -4.95 -6.77 12.86
CA ASP A 50 -5.88 -7.60 13.64
C ASP A 50 -7.32 -7.20 13.38
N LYS A 51 -7.64 -5.90 13.37
CA LYS A 51 -8.97 -5.40 13.05
C LYS A 51 -9.42 -5.71 11.62
N LEU A 52 -8.49 -5.73 10.67
CA LEU A 52 -8.75 -6.05 9.27
C LEU A 52 -8.84 -7.55 8.99
N GLY A 53 -8.55 -8.40 9.99
CA GLY A 53 -8.43 -9.84 9.79
C GLY A 53 -7.21 -10.24 8.94
N ALA A 54 -6.22 -9.37 8.85
CA ALA A 54 -4.98 -9.62 8.14
C ALA A 54 -3.94 -10.28 9.06
N GLY A 55 -2.93 -10.92 8.47
CA GLY A 55 -1.86 -11.57 9.23
C GLY A 55 -0.95 -10.57 9.96
N LYS A 56 0.05 -11.09 10.67
CA LYS A 56 1.05 -10.27 11.37
C LYS A 56 1.80 -9.35 10.41
N PRO A 57 2.25 -8.15 10.87
CA PRO A 57 3.05 -7.25 10.06
C PRO A 57 4.30 -7.92 9.49
N ARG A 58 4.59 -7.60 8.23
CA ARG A 58 5.85 -7.93 7.57
C ARG A 58 6.53 -6.62 7.24
N MET A 59 7.80 -6.46 7.63
CA MET A 59 8.47 -5.16 7.50
C MET A 59 9.84 -5.32 6.86
N LEU A 60 10.16 -4.47 5.87
CA LEU A 60 11.52 -4.39 5.32
C LEU A 60 12.44 -3.60 6.25
N GLY A 61 11.90 -2.70 7.07
CA GLY A 61 12.64 -2.02 8.13
C GLY A 61 13.63 -0.97 7.66
N TYR A 62 13.37 -0.29 6.53
CA TYR A 62 14.14 0.89 6.12
C TYR A 62 13.68 2.13 6.86
N ALA A 63 14.56 3.15 6.97
CA ALA A 63 14.13 4.43 7.52
C ALA A 63 13.26 5.20 6.50
N ASP A 64 12.30 5.94 7.02
CA ASP A 64 11.44 6.86 6.27
C ASP A 64 12.27 8.03 5.71
N ALA A 65 11.98 8.45 4.48
CA ALA A 65 12.70 9.52 3.78
C ALA A 65 12.70 10.85 4.53
N ARG A 66 11.63 11.13 5.28
CA ARG A 66 11.43 12.37 6.04
C ARG A 66 11.71 12.22 7.53
N ASN A 67 11.87 10.98 8.00
CA ASN A 67 12.14 10.65 9.38
C ASN A 67 13.21 9.55 9.51
N PRO A 68 14.51 9.89 9.38
CA PRO A 68 15.60 8.90 9.48
C PRO A 68 15.63 8.13 10.81
N SER A 69 15.08 8.70 11.89
CA SER A 69 15.01 8.03 13.20
C SER A 69 13.92 6.95 13.29
N SER A 70 13.11 6.78 12.26
CA SER A 70 12.07 5.74 12.20
C SER A 70 12.62 4.31 12.20
N ALA A 71 13.88 4.12 11.75
CA ALA A 71 14.62 2.86 11.79
C ALA A 71 16.12 3.16 12.04
N PRO A 72 16.53 3.31 13.32
CA PRO A 72 17.93 3.65 13.65
C PRO A 72 18.91 2.64 13.08
N GLY A 73 20.01 3.15 12.52
CA GLY A 73 21.07 2.32 11.91
C GLY A 73 20.73 1.74 10.53
N ARG A 74 19.54 2.03 9.99
CA ARG A 74 19.13 1.59 8.64
C ARG A 74 19.18 2.79 7.67
N PRO A 75 19.52 2.57 6.39
CA PRO A 75 19.40 3.61 5.37
C PRO A 75 17.92 3.98 5.18
N ARG A 76 17.67 5.21 4.71
CA ARG A 76 16.34 5.59 4.24
C ARG A 76 16.01 4.71 3.02
N LEU A 77 14.72 4.39 2.85
CA LEU A 77 14.27 3.57 1.72
C LEU A 77 14.73 4.11 0.35
N ILE A 78 14.70 5.44 0.21
CA ILE A 78 15.11 6.11 -1.04
C ILE A 78 16.61 6.04 -1.32
N ASP A 79 17.44 5.84 -0.30
CA ASP A 79 18.91 5.76 -0.42
C ASP A 79 19.41 4.30 -0.48
N ALA A 80 18.54 3.34 -0.16
CA ALA A 80 18.88 1.92 -0.18
C ALA A 80 19.10 1.43 -1.63
N PRO A 81 20.06 0.50 -1.87
CA PRO A 81 20.23 -0.11 -3.18
C PRO A 81 18.94 -0.76 -3.67
N LEU A 82 18.55 -0.48 -4.93
CA LEU A 82 17.29 -0.98 -5.48
C LEU A 82 17.25 -2.49 -5.49
N ASP A 83 18.31 -3.13 -5.90
CA ASP A 83 18.42 -4.58 -6.00
C ASP A 83 18.25 -5.26 -4.63
N GLU A 84 18.86 -4.73 -3.57
CA GLU A 84 18.67 -5.23 -2.19
C GLU A 84 17.20 -5.14 -1.76
N THR A 85 16.56 -3.99 -2.02
CA THR A 85 15.17 -3.77 -1.62
C THR A 85 14.20 -4.68 -2.37
N VAL A 86 14.47 -4.92 -3.66
CA VAL A 86 13.71 -5.86 -4.49
C VAL A 86 13.89 -7.29 -3.98
N ALA A 87 15.13 -7.75 -3.74
CA ALA A 87 15.42 -9.09 -3.22
C ALA A 87 14.66 -9.37 -1.91
N ARG A 88 14.66 -8.41 -0.99
CA ARG A 88 13.92 -8.54 0.29
C ARG A 88 12.41 -8.67 0.09
N LEU A 89 11.84 -7.91 -0.85
CA LEU A 89 10.41 -8.04 -1.15
C LEU A 89 10.09 -9.34 -1.88
N VAL A 90 10.96 -9.82 -2.79
CA VAL A 90 10.83 -11.14 -3.44
C VAL A 90 10.74 -12.26 -2.41
N HIS A 91 11.57 -12.22 -1.35
CA HIS A 91 11.46 -13.18 -0.25
C HIS A 91 10.07 -13.19 0.39
N HIS A 92 9.46 -12.01 0.63
CA HIS A 92 8.11 -11.93 1.18
C HIS A 92 7.04 -12.45 0.21
N LEU A 93 7.16 -12.16 -1.08
CA LEU A 93 6.25 -12.66 -2.12
C LEU A 93 6.32 -14.19 -2.22
N ARG A 94 7.51 -14.76 -2.31
CA ARG A 94 7.71 -16.21 -2.41
C ARG A 94 7.29 -16.96 -1.14
N SER A 95 7.54 -16.38 0.03
CA SER A 95 7.15 -16.99 1.31
C SER A 95 5.64 -16.98 1.56
N PHE A 96 4.93 -15.92 1.13
CA PHE A 96 3.48 -15.81 1.33
C PHE A 96 2.68 -16.38 0.16
N ARG A 97 3.19 -16.29 -1.08
CA ARG A 97 2.56 -16.74 -2.33
C ARG A 97 1.21 -16.05 -2.59
N PRO A 98 1.19 -14.72 -2.73
CA PRO A 98 -0.06 -14.00 -3.01
C PRO A 98 -0.49 -14.16 -4.47
N ASP A 99 -1.79 -14.37 -4.72
CA ASP A 99 -2.36 -14.29 -6.07
C ASP A 99 -2.48 -12.82 -6.51
N ILE A 100 -2.84 -11.94 -5.57
CA ILE A 100 -3.05 -10.51 -5.80
C ILE A 100 -2.09 -9.70 -4.93
N VAL A 101 -1.42 -8.72 -5.53
CA VAL A 101 -0.60 -7.73 -4.84
C VAL A 101 -1.21 -6.35 -5.06
N THR A 102 -1.26 -5.53 -4.01
CA THR A 102 -1.62 -4.10 -4.10
C THR A 102 -0.48 -3.25 -3.58
N THR A 103 -0.25 -2.08 -4.19
CA THR A 103 0.81 -1.15 -3.79
C THR A 103 0.39 0.30 -4.04
N HIS A 104 1.29 1.26 -3.82
CA HIS A 104 1.10 2.66 -4.19
C HIS A 104 1.07 2.85 -5.71
N ASP A 105 0.55 3.99 -6.17
CA ASP A 105 0.66 4.43 -7.57
C ASP A 105 2.02 5.07 -7.88
N VAL A 106 2.25 5.33 -9.16
CA VAL A 106 3.48 5.93 -9.68
C VAL A 106 3.71 7.37 -9.20
N LEU A 107 2.63 8.09 -8.88
CA LEU A 107 2.71 9.47 -8.36
C LEU A 107 3.18 9.52 -6.90
N GLY A 108 3.06 8.42 -6.16
CA GLY A 108 3.28 8.35 -4.72
C GLY A 108 2.09 8.89 -3.94
N GLN A 109 0.90 8.57 -4.41
CA GLN A 109 -0.39 9.03 -3.90
C GLN A 109 -0.55 10.55 -4.02
N MET A 110 -1.64 11.09 -3.48
CA MET A 110 -1.94 12.53 -3.55
C MET A 110 -0.81 13.43 -3.05
N THR A 111 0.01 12.97 -2.13
CA THR A 111 1.08 13.79 -1.54
C THR A 111 2.43 13.67 -2.24
N GLY A 112 2.56 12.78 -3.22
CA GLY A 112 3.82 12.54 -3.93
C GLY A 112 4.96 12.12 -3.02
N HIS A 113 4.68 11.31 -1.97
CA HIS A 113 5.69 10.93 -1.00
C HIS A 113 6.81 10.10 -1.65
N PRO A 114 8.09 10.42 -1.43
CA PRO A 114 9.20 9.72 -2.09
C PRO A 114 9.23 8.23 -1.76
N ASP A 115 8.91 7.82 -0.52
CA ASP A 115 8.84 6.41 -0.14
C ASP A 115 7.69 5.68 -0.84
N HIS A 116 6.55 6.33 -1.08
CA HIS A 116 5.45 5.73 -1.84
C HIS A 116 5.89 5.42 -3.28
N ARG A 117 6.55 6.40 -3.95
CA ARG A 117 7.13 6.19 -5.29
C ARG A 117 8.16 5.07 -5.30
N ARG A 118 9.02 5.04 -4.29
CA ARG A 118 10.05 4.00 -4.17
C ARG A 118 9.43 2.63 -3.93
N THR A 119 8.40 2.52 -3.07
CA THR A 119 7.66 1.29 -2.81
C THR A 119 6.96 0.78 -4.07
N HIS A 120 6.34 1.68 -4.85
CA HIS A 120 5.79 1.32 -6.15
C HIS A 120 6.84 0.68 -7.07
N GLN A 121 8.00 1.32 -7.25
CA GLN A 121 9.11 0.81 -8.09
C GLN A 121 9.59 -0.57 -7.63
N ILE A 122 9.84 -0.72 -6.33
CA ILE A 122 10.29 -1.98 -5.73
C ILE A 122 9.26 -3.07 -5.95
N THR A 123 7.96 -2.77 -5.79
CA THR A 123 6.88 -3.76 -5.92
C THR A 123 6.73 -4.24 -7.35
N LEU A 124 6.81 -3.35 -8.33
CA LEU A 124 6.80 -3.72 -9.76
C LEU A 124 7.91 -4.73 -10.07
N LEU A 125 9.15 -4.35 -9.74
CA LEU A 125 10.32 -5.20 -10.02
C LEU A 125 10.28 -6.52 -9.24
N ALA A 126 9.83 -6.49 -7.99
CA ALA A 126 9.73 -7.71 -7.18
C ALA A 126 8.65 -8.66 -7.69
N CYS A 127 7.50 -8.17 -8.16
CA CYS A 127 6.46 -9.01 -8.75
C CYS A 127 6.92 -9.67 -10.05
N GLU A 128 7.67 -8.97 -10.89
CA GLU A 128 8.28 -9.54 -12.10
C GLU A 128 9.35 -10.60 -11.75
N ALA A 129 10.23 -10.28 -10.82
CA ALA A 129 11.34 -11.14 -10.44
C ALA A 129 10.91 -12.40 -9.66
N ALA A 130 9.82 -12.32 -8.88
CA ALA A 130 9.40 -13.40 -7.99
C ALA A 130 9.04 -14.70 -8.72
N GLY A 131 8.57 -14.61 -9.96
CA GLY A 131 8.26 -15.77 -10.82
C GLY A 131 9.49 -16.41 -11.48
N LEU A 132 10.63 -15.76 -11.48
CA LEU A 132 11.81 -16.16 -12.25
C LEU A 132 12.83 -16.92 -11.36
N PRO A 133 13.10 -18.22 -11.62
CA PRO A 133 13.92 -19.05 -10.71
C PRO A 133 15.39 -18.59 -10.60
N HIS A 134 15.91 -17.91 -11.62
CA HIS A 134 17.30 -17.46 -11.65
C HIS A 134 17.53 -16.09 -11.00
N LEU A 135 16.45 -15.34 -10.68
CA LEU A 135 16.53 -14.09 -9.92
C LEU A 135 16.30 -14.37 -8.44
N TYR A 136 17.26 -13.94 -7.61
CA TYR A 136 17.18 -14.09 -6.14
C TYR A 136 16.91 -15.54 -5.70
N PRO A 137 17.70 -16.53 -6.10
CA PRO A 137 17.46 -17.95 -5.80
C PRO A 137 17.41 -18.24 -4.30
N GLU A 138 18.12 -17.46 -3.49
CA GLU A 138 18.12 -17.56 -2.03
C GLU A 138 16.82 -17.05 -1.36
N ALA A 139 15.96 -16.37 -2.11
CA ALA A 139 14.68 -15.84 -1.60
C ALA A 139 13.57 -16.91 -1.53
N GLY A 140 13.85 -18.15 -1.90
CA GLY A 140 12.90 -19.28 -1.86
C GLY A 140 12.35 -19.65 -3.26
N ASP A 141 11.45 -20.63 -3.30
CA ASP A 141 10.88 -21.13 -4.54
C ASP A 141 10.11 -20.06 -5.30
N PRO A 142 10.22 -20.02 -6.65
CA PRO A 142 9.53 -19.03 -7.47
C PRO A 142 8.02 -19.04 -7.26
N TRP A 143 7.46 -17.83 -7.25
CA TRP A 143 6.02 -17.61 -7.21
C TRP A 143 5.65 -16.39 -8.02
N GLN A 144 4.77 -16.55 -9.01
CA GLN A 144 4.28 -15.43 -9.83
C GLN A 144 2.91 -14.96 -9.32
N PRO A 145 2.78 -13.73 -8.77
CA PRO A 145 1.48 -13.12 -8.54
C PRO A 145 0.67 -13.01 -9.85
N GLN A 146 -0.63 -13.29 -9.79
CA GLN A 146 -1.51 -13.27 -10.97
C GLN A 146 -1.99 -11.86 -11.33
N ALA A 147 -2.03 -10.98 -10.33
CA ALA A 147 -2.44 -9.59 -10.53
C ALA A 147 -1.70 -8.64 -9.59
N LEU A 148 -1.35 -7.47 -10.14
CA LEU A 148 -0.80 -6.34 -9.41
C LEU A 148 -1.70 -5.13 -9.62
N TYR A 149 -2.05 -4.45 -8.53
CA TYR A 149 -2.86 -3.25 -8.52
C TYR A 149 -2.14 -2.11 -7.82
N ALA A 150 -2.17 -0.93 -8.42
CA ALA A 150 -1.78 0.31 -7.76
C ALA A 150 -3.03 0.96 -7.14
N ALA A 151 -3.05 1.14 -5.84
CA ALA A 151 -4.05 1.99 -5.18
C ALA A 151 -3.82 3.43 -5.65
N THR A 152 -4.88 4.14 -6.03
CA THR A 152 -4.75 5.44 -6.68
C THR A 152 -5.90 6.37 -6.33
N HIS A 153 -5.83 7.62 -6.79
CA HIS A 153 -6.86 8.64 -6.58
C HIS A 153 -7.18 9.31 -7.92
N PRO A 154 -8.36 9.06 -8.50
CA PRO A 154 -8.80 9.73 -9.72
C PRO A 154 -9.18 11.18 -9.45
N ASP A 155 -9.14 12.01 -10.49
CA ASP A 155 -9.54 13.42 -10.42
C ASP A 155 -10.97 13.59 -9.86
N SER A 156 -11.90 12.73 -10.28
CA SER A 156 -13.29 12.75 -9.78
C SER A 156 -13.44 12.27 -8.34
N GLY A 157 -12.48 11.49 -7.82
CA GLY A 157 -12.55 10.85 -6.50
C GLY A 157 -12.04 11.68 -5.33
N VAL A 158 -11.39 12.83 -5.60
CA VAL A 158 -10.69 13.59 -4.54
C VAL A 158 -11.44 14.83 -4.05
N GLY A 159 -12.64 15.11 -4.58
CA GLY A 159 -13.36 16.36 -4.34
C GLY A 159 -13.48 16.75 -2.87
N GLU A 160 -13.89 15.84 -1.99
CA GLU A 160 -14.01 16.08 -0.54
C GLU A 160 -12.65 16.19 0.17
N LEU A 161 -11.62 15.53 -0.36
CA LEU A 161 -10.31 15.39 0.30
C LEU A 161 -9.31 16.45 -0.13
N ALA A 162 -9.41 16.94 -1.37
CA ALA A 162 -8.46 17.90 -1.93
C ALA A 162 -8.37 19.20 -1.11
N PRO A 163 -9.48 19.88 -0.73
CA PRO A 163 -9.43 21.09 0.11
C PRO A 163 -8.74 20.82 1.44
N LEU A 164 -9.07 19.71 2.10
CA LEU A 164 -8.52 19.34 3.42
C LEU A 164 -7.01 19.14 3.40
N LEU A 165 -6.46 18.60 2.31
CA LEU A 165 -5.02 18.45 2.13
C LEU A 165 -4.34 19.77 1.82
N THR A 166 -4.96 20.59 0.96
CA THR A 166 -4.46 21.91 0.59
C THR A 166 -4.39 22.83 1.82
N ASP A 167 -5.39 22.82 2.69
CA ASP A 167 -5.44 23.63 3.91
C ASP A 167 -4.28 23.34 4.87
N VAL A 168 -3.77 22.11 4.87
CA VAL A 168 -2.59 21.74 5.65
C VAL A 168 -1.28 21.82 4.84
N GLY A 169 -1.32 22.45 3.66
CA GLY A 169 -0.13 22.69 2.82
C GLY A 169 0.43 21.44 2.17
N LYS A 170 -0.42 20.45 1.84
CA LYS A 170 -0.03 19.26 1.09
C LYS A 170 -0.38 19.38 -0.38
N SER A 171 0.37 18.71 -1.23
CA SER A 171 0.03 18.52 -2.64
C SER A 171 -1.21 17.64 -2.77
N VAL A 172 -1.93 17.83 -3.89
CA VAL A 172 -3.02 16.95 -4.32
C VAL A 172 -2.72 16.50 -5.74
N LEU A 173 -2.07 15.35 -5.85
CA LEU A 173 -1.77 14.69 -7.11
C LEU A 173 -2.84 13.65 -7.39
N CYS A 174 -3.40 13.67 -8.58
CA CYS A 174 -4.44 12.74 -9.02
C CYS A 174 -4.04 12.12 -10.35
N ILE A 175 -4.64 10.99 -10.69
CA ILE A 175 -4.55 10.43 -12.03
C ILE A 175 -5.83 10.76 -12.80
N PRO A 176 -5.77 10.85 -14.15
CA PRO A 176 -6.97 10.93 -14.97
C PRO A 176 -7.90 9.74 -14.71
N ASP A 177 -9.20 9.96 -14.73
CA ASP A 177 -10.21 8.94 -14.39
C ASP A 177 -10.13 7.69 -15.27
N GLU A 178 -9.72 7.83 -16.52
CA GLU A 178 -9.55 6.72 -17.48
C GLU A 178 -8.43 5.73 -17.12
N TYR A 179 -7.53 6.08 -16.19
CA TYR A 179 -6.50 5.17 -15.69
C TYR A 179 -7.01 4.26 -14.55
N VAL A 180 -8.18 4.55 -14.00
CA VAL A 180 -8.80 3.69 -12.99
C VAL A 180 -9.43 2.49 -13.68
N THR A 181 -8.90 1.31 -13.39
CA THR A 181 -9.41 0.06 -13.96
C THR A 181 -10.38 -0.66 -13.04
N THR A 182 -10.36 -0.33 -11.75
CA THR A 182 -11.14 -1.03 -10.72
C THR A 182 -11.57 -0.06 -9.62
N VAL A 183 -12.86 -0.01 -9.38
CA VAL A 183 -13.48 0.77 -8.30
C VAL A 183 -14.17 -0.21 -7.36
N VAL A 184 -13.78 -0.20 -6.08
CA VAL A 184 -14.36 -1.10 -5.08
C VAL A 184 -15.18 -0.29 -4.08
N ASP A 185 -16.48 -0.55 -4.05
CA ASP A 185 -17.36 -0.06 -2.99
C ASP A 185 -17.12 -0.90 -1.72
N VAL A 186 -16.52 -0.27 -0.72
CA VAL A 186 -16.23 -0.89 0.56
C VAL A 186 -17.18 -0.40 1.67
N THR A 187 -18.34 0.12 1.31
CA THR A 187 -19.34 0.65 2.25
C THR A 187 -19.64 -0.35 3.37
N GLN A 188 -19.77 -1.62 3.06
CA GLN A 188 -20.00 -2.70 4.04
C GLN A 188 -18.84 -2.83 5.05
N TRP A 189 -17.62 -2.44 4.68
CA TRP A 189 -16.40 -2.60 5.44
C TRP A 189 -15.90 -1.30 6.08
N VAL A 190 -16.58 -0.17 5.86
CA VAL A 190 -16.18 1.14 6.38
C VAL A 190 -15.98 1.15 7.88
N ALA A 191 -16.83 0.47 8.64
CA ALA A 191 -16.71 0.40 10.11
C ALA A 191 -15.42 -0.33 10.54
N VAL A 192 -15.04 -1.39 9.83
CA VAL A 192 -13.80 -2.15 10.07
C VAL A 192 -12.60 -1.32 9.66
N LYS A 193 -12.61 -0.79 8.44
CA LYS A 193 -11.57 0.11 7.90
C LYS A 193 -11.32 1.29 8.84
N TRP A 194 -12.40 1.94 9.32
CA TRP A 194 -12.27 3.06 10.24
C TRP A 194 -11.61 2.68 11.57
N ARG A 195 -11.96 1.53 12.15
CA ARG A 195 -11.29 1.03 13.37
C ARG A 195 -9.80 0.76 13.12
N ALA A 196 -9.43 0.25 11.94
CA ALA A 196 -8.03 0.04 11.57
C ALA A 196 -7.28 1.37 11.43
N ILE A 197 -7.87 2.39 10.79
CA ILE A 197 -7.29 3.74 10.71
C ILE A 197 -7.06 4.32 12.12
N LEU A 198 -8.03 4.17 13.03
CA LEU A 198 -7.92 4.64 14.41
C LEU A 198 -6.87 3.89 15.25
N ALA A 199 -6.49 2.67 14.86
CA ALA A 199 -5.42 1.92 15.53
C ALA A 199 -4.06 2.63 15.38
N HIS A 200 -3.85 3.41 14.34
CA HIS A 200 -2.65 4.22 14.12
C HIS A 200 -2.66 5.49 14.99
N GLN A 201 -2.74 5.32 16.32
CA GLN A 201 -2.95 6.39 17.28
C GLN A 201 -1.98 7.56 17.15
N GLY A 202 -0.69 7.27 16.91
CA GLY A 202 0.32 8.30 16.69
C GLY A 202 0.04 9.19 15.47
N GLU A 203 -0.52 8.62 14.41
CA GLU A 203 -0.93 9.39 13.23
C GLU A 203 -2.28 10.10 13.45
N VAL A 204 -3.23 9.46 14.13
CA VAL A 204 -4.50 10.09 14.49
C VAL A 204 -4.30 11.36 15.33
N ALA A 205 -3.30 11.35 16.22
CA ALA A 205 -2.95 12.51 17.04
C ALA A 205 -2.32 13.68 16.24
N ARG A 206 -1.78 13.42 15.05
CA ARG A 206 -1.12 14.43 14.21
C ARG A 206 -2.14 15.15 13.32
N GLU A 207 -2.32 16.44 13.52
CA GLU A 207 -3.33 17.26 12.80
C GLU A 207 -3.16 17.26 11.29
N ARG A 208 -1.92 17.18 10.79
CA ARG A 208 -1.59 17.23 9.37
C ARG A 208 -1.49 15.85 8.71
N SER A 209 -1.66 14.76 9.44
CA SER A 209 -1.72 13.41 8.87
C SER A 209 -3.12 13.14 8.31
N LEU A 210 -3.24 12.23 7.35
CA LEU A 210 -4.55 11.86 6.83
C LEU A 210 -5.43 11.18 7.89
N PRO A 211 -4.94 10.24 8.72
CA PRO A 211 -5.72 9.73 9.86
C PRO A 211 -6.20 10.83 10.80
N GLY A 212 -5.34 11.81 11.12
CA GLY A 212 -5.70 12.92 12.00
C GLY A 212 -6.73 13.87 11.39
N ILE A 213 -6.65 14.17 10.10
CA ILE A 213 -7.66 14.95 9.36
C ILE A 213 -9.00 14.21 9.40
N LEU A 214 -9.03 12.94 9.01
CA LEU A 214 -10.25 12.13 8.99
C LEU A 214 -10.90 12.00 10.37
N ALA A 215 -10.11 11.93 11.43
CA ALA A 215 -10.63 11.83 12.81
C ALA A 215 -11.40 13.07 13.27
N ARG A 216 -11.12 14.24 12.69
CA ARG A 216 -11.79 15.52 13.02
C ARG A 216 -13.02 15.80 12.16
N LEU A 217 -13.26 15.01 11.11
CA LEU A 217 -14.41 15.20 10.24
C LEU A 217 -15.69 14.64 10.84
N PRO A 218 -16.86 15.22 10.49
CA PRO A 218 -18.15 14.60 10.74
C PRO A 218 -18.18 13.17 10.16
N ALA A 219 -18.89 12.27 10.85
CA ALA A 219 -18.94 10.85 10.45
C ALA A 219 -19.44 10.66 9.02
N GLU A 220 -20.42 11.48 8.59
CA GLU A 220 -20.98 11.40 7.23
C GLU A 220 -19.94 11.78 6.16
N THR A 221 -19.22 12.90 6.35
CA THR A 221 -18.17 13.34 5.41
C THR A 221 -17.05 12.32 5.34
N ARG A 222 -16.57 11.84 6.49
CA ARG A 222 -15.56 10.80 6.57
C ARG A 222 -16.01 9.53 5.84
N HIS A 223 -17.26 9.09 6.06
CA HIS A 223 -17.82 7.92 5.39
C HIS A 223 -17.77 8.06 3.87
N LYS A 224 -18.15 9.21 3.33
CA LYS A 224 -18.08 9.50 1.88
C LYS A 224 -16.66 9.33 1.34
N ILE A 225 -15.65 9.82 2.09
CA ILE A 225 -14.25 9.75 1.67
C ILE A 225 -13.72 8.31 1.64
N ILE A 226 -14.01 7.50 2.68
CA ILE A 226 -13.33 6.21 2.86
C ILE A 226 -14.10 5.00 2.32
N ARG A 227 -15.32 5.18 1.81
CA ARG A 227 -16.20 4.07 1.35
C ARG A 227 -15.85 3.51 -0.02
N THR A 228 -14.97 4.17 -0.77
CA THR A 228 -14.56 3.75 -2.11
C THR A 228 -13.06 3.65 -2.17
N GLU A 229 -12.57 2.56 -2.75
CA GLU A 229 -11.15 2.34 -3.01
C GLU A 229 -10.93 2.20 -4.52
N TYR A 230 -9.93 2.93 -5.05
CA TYR A 230 -9.66 3.02 -6.48
C TYR A 230 -8.33 2.36 -6.80
N PHE A 231 -8.28 1.62 -7.90
CA PHE A 231 -7.09 0.92 -8.33
C PHE A 231 -6.87 1.01 -9.83
N THR A 232 -5.59 1.09 -10.21
CA THR A 232 -5.13 0.83 -11.58
C THR A 232 -4.54 -0.57 -11.63
N ARG A 233 -5.05 -1.45 -12.47
CA ARG A 233 -4.47 -2.77 -12.67
C ARG A 233 -3.18 -2.64 -13.47
N LEU A 234 -2.11 -3.16 -12.91
CA LEU A 234 -0.82 -3.37 -13.56
C LEU A 234 -0.73 -4.86 -13.87
N THR A 235 -0.14 -5.23 -14.99
CA THR A 235 -0.11 -6.64 -15.41
C THR A 235 1.26 -7.25 -15.11
N PRO A 236 1.44 -8.02 -14.03
CA PRO A 236 2.67 -8.77 -13.82
C PRO A 236 2.63 -10.09 -14.60
N GLY A 237 3.80 -10.51 -15.12
CA GLY A 237 3.97 -11.81 -15.77
C GLY A 237 3.39 -11.94 -17.18
N PRO A 238 3.34 -13.15 -17.71
CA PRO A 238 2.94 -13.39 -19.10
C PRO A 238 1.52 -12.92 -19.40
N VAL A 239 1.36 -12.12 -20.43
CA VAL A 239 0.04 -11.67 -20.92
C VAL A 239 -0.38 -12.63 -22.03
N PRO A 240 -1.62 -13.16 -22.03
CA PRO A 240 -2.14 -13.92 -23.18
C PRO A 240 -2.12 -13.05 -24.43
N GLY A 241 -1.50 -13.51 -25.49
CA GLY A 241 -1.39 -12.80 -26.74
C GLY A 241 -0.66 -13.61 -27.80
N ASP A 242 -0.54 -13.08 -29.00
CA ASP A 242 0.27 -13.70 -30.06
C ASP A 242 1.76 -13.58 -29.67
N PRO A 243 2.47 -14.71 -29.47
CA PRO A 243 3.88 -14.68 -29.05
C PRO A 243 4.83 -14.10 -30.13
N HIS A 244 4.34 -13.87 -31.35
CA HIS A 244 5.10 -13.33 -32.46
C HIS A 244 4.80 -11.87 -32.78
N ARG A 245 3.93 -11.21 -32.01
CA ARG A 245 3.56 -9.82 -32.24
C ARG A 245 3.49 -9.04 -30.90
N LEU A 246 3.99 -7.81 -30.94
CA LEU A 246 3.64 -6.82 -29.91
C LEU A 246 2.19 -6.37 -30.21
N THR A 247 1.29 -6.58 -29.25
CA THR A 247 -0.13 -6.18 -29.36
C THR A 247 -0.40 -5.08 -28.35
N THR A 248 -1.29 -4.14 -28.72
CA THR A 248 -1.80 -3.07 -27.84
C THR A 248 -2.91 -3.59 -26.95
#